data_eae97fc83479dc9f5fa99a5dca3d3518
#
_entry.id   eae97fc83479dc9f5fa99a5dca3d3518
#
_cell.length_a   1.000
_cell.length_b   1.000
_cell.length_c   1.000
_cell.angle_alpha   90.00
_cell.angle_beta   90.00
_cell.angle_gamma   90.00
#
_symmetry.space_group_name_H-M   'P 1'
#
loop_
_entity.id
_entity.type
_entity.pdbx_description
1 polymer ?
#
loop_
_entity_poly.entity_id
_entity_poly.type
_entity_poly.pdbx_seq_one_letter_code
_entity_poly.pdbx_strand_id
1 'polypeptide(L)'
;VNTDNNSGNTAENTTGSSGTQQNSGTNTASGEVIGETAAKEKALAHAGLSSGDVTFVKVQLDRDDGRRVYDVEFYTSDYQEYDYEVDAATGKILSYDYDAEHYTPPASSNGNQNAISEAKAKEIALGQVPGAAVSNIREFETDYDDGRLEYEGKIIYGNMEYEFTIDGYSGAIREWDAEPLDD
;
A
#
# COMPACT_ATOMS: atom_id res chain seq x y z
N VAL A 1 7.69 64.46 -59.47
CA VAL A 1 7.49 63.33 -60.39
C VAL A 1 7.70 62.04 -59.60
N ASN A 2 6.61 61.43 -59.34
CA ASN A 2 6.42 59.96 -59.29
C ASN A 2 7.30 59.14 -58.33
N THR A 3 6.83 58.19 -57.75
CA THR A 3 5.62 57.30 -57.68
C THR A 3 5.89 56.17 -56.76
N ASP A 4 4.83 55.73 -56.16
CA ASP A 4 4.46 54.32 -55.92
C ASP A 4 5.28 53.51 -54.95
N ASN A 5 4.61 53.21 -53.86
CA ASN A 5 3.72 52.06 -53.76
C ASN A 5 4.45 50.74 -53.72
N ASN A 6 4.41 50.03 -52.62
CA ASN A 6 3.79 48.76 -52.65
C ASN A 6 3.74 48.11 -51.28
N SER A 7 2.54 47.70 -50.91
CA SER A 7 2.22 46.70 -49.90
C SER A 7 2.95 45.37 -50.10
N GLY A 8 3.47 44.82 -49.03
CA GLY A 8 3.96 43.47 -48.98
C GLY A 8 3.59 42.88 -47.64
N ASN A 9 2.37 42.36 -47.59
CA ASN A 9 1.92 41.52 -46.49
C ASN A 9 2.60 40.15 -46.59
N THR A 10 3.46 39.83 -45.66
CA THR A 10 3.92 38.44 -45.52
C THR A 10 3.58 37.97 -44.11
N ALA A 11 2.60 37.13 -44.03
CA ALA A 11 2.24 36.40 -42.86
C ALA A 11 3.34 35.38 -42.55
N GLU A 12 4.03 35.55 -41.46
CA GLU A 12 4.86 34.50 -40.89
C GLU A 12 4.08 33.77 -39.83
N ASN A 13 3.86 32.49 -40.14
CA ASN A 13 3.31 31.48 -39.34
C ASN A 13 4.31 31.08 -38.26
N THR A 14 4.13 31.51 -37.01
CA THR A 14 4.90 31.01 -35.88
C THR A 14 4.15 29.87 -35.22
N THR A 15 4.68 28.71 -35.44
CA THR A 15 4.41 27.46 -34.73
C THR A 15 4.35 27.66 -33.22
N GLY A 16 3.20 27.36 -32.63
CA GLY A 16 2.99 27.36 -31.20
C GLY A 16 3.84 26.33 -30.51
N SER A 17 4.66 26.75 -29.60
CA SER A 17 5.34 25.93 -28.61
C SER A 17 4.32 25.52 -27.56
N SER A 18 4.13 24.23 -27.42
CA SER A 18 3.35 23.64 -26.33
C SER A 18 4.03 23.94 -25.01
N GLY A 19 3.56 24.95 -24.32
CA GLY A 19 3.93 25.19 -22.92
C GLY A 19 3.24 24.15 -22.04
N THR A 20 4.03 23.31 -21.39
CA THR A 20 3.62 22.52 -20.25
C THR A 20 3.13 23.47 -19.17
N GLN A 21 1.83 23.52 -18.95
CA GLN A 21 1.27 24.21 -17.80
C GLN A 21 1.57 23.40 -16.54
N GLN A 22 2.61 23.77 -15.83
CA GLN A 22 2.71 23.54 -14.41
C GLN A 22 1.59 24.34 -13.74
N ASN A 23 0.55 23.65 -13.34
CA ASN A 23 -0.51 24.24 -12.52
C ASN A 23 -0.01 24.35 -11.08
N SER A 24 0.74 25.39 -10.76
CA SER A 24 1.00 25.85 -9.41
C SER A 24 -0.15 26.74 -8.97
N GLY A 25 -1.30 26.12 -8.70
CA GLY A 25 -2.44 26.80 -8.11
C GLY A 25 -2.37 26.70 -6.59
N THR A 26 -1.73 27.67 -5.96
CA THR A 26 -1.92 27.92 -4.51
C THR A 26 -3.36 28.37 -4.28
N ASN A 27 -4.19 27.49 -3.74
CA ASN A 27 -5.47 27.89 -3.19
C ASN A 27 -5.55 27.41 -1.73
N THR A 28 -5.17 28.33 -0.86
CA THR A 28 -5.30 28.23 0.60
C THR A 28 -6.76 28.41 0.99
N ALA A 29 -7.45 27.31 1.37
CA ALA A 29 -8.58 27.24 2.32
C ALA A 29 -9.42 25.96 2.25
N SER A 30 -8.82 24.84 1.86
CA SER A 30 -9.31 23.47 2.17
C SER A 30 -8.04 22.66 2.24
N GLY A 31 -7.63 22.15 3.41
CA GLY A 31 -6.35 21.51 3.60
C GLY A 31 -5.84 20.81 2.35
N GLU A 32 -4.68 21.20 1.90
CA GLU A 32 -4.02 20.64 0.71
C GLU A 32 -3.91 19.12 0.89
N VAL A 33 -4.24 18.36 -0.15
CA VAL A 33 -4.09 16.90 -0.16
C VAL A 33 -2.94 16.53 -1.08
N ILE A 34 -2.29 15.41 -0.78
CA ILE A 34 -1.12 14.93 -1.55
C ILE A 34 -1.48 14.51 -2.98
N GLY A 35 -2.75 14.16 -3.23
CA GLY A 35 -3.26 13.66 -4.51
C GLY A 35 -3.09 12.14 -4.67
N GLU A 36 -3.93 11.56 -5.52
CA GLU A 36 -3.98 10.10 -5.76
C GLU A 36 -2.64 9.50 -6.19
N THR A 37 -1.88 10.19 -7.03
CA THR A 37 -0.57 9.71 -7.50
C THR A 37 0.39 9.54 -6.33
N ALA A 38 0.46 10.52 -5.44
CA ALA A 38 1.34 10.46 -4.28
C ALA A 38 0.85 9.40 -3.27
N ALA A 39 -0.47 9.23 -3.10
CA ALA A 39 -1.02 8.17 -2.26
C ALA A 39 -0.62 6.77 -2.77
N LYS A 40 -0.76 6.51 -4.08
CA LYS A 40 -0.26 5.28 -4.72
C LYS A 40 1.22 5.04 -4.48
N GLU A 41 2.04 6.05 -4.68
CA GLU A 41 3.49 5.96 -4.47
C GLU A 41 3.83 5.62 -3.02
N LYS A 42 3.07 6.16 -2.05
CA LYS A 42 3.25 5.86 -0.62
C LYS A 42 2.90 4.41 -0.29
N ALA A 43 1.75 3.94 -0.77
CA ALA A 43 1.31 2.56 -0.58
C ALA A 43 2.30 1.57 -1.21
N LEU A 44 2.69 1.77 -2.46
CA LEU A 44 3.67 0.93 -3.15
C LEU A 44 5.04 0.92 -2.46
N ALA A 45 5.52 2.08 -2.02
CA ALA A 45 6.79 2.18 -1.31
C ALA A 45 6.75 1.43 0.03
N HIS A 46 5.62 1.45 0.73
CA HIS A 46 5.43 0.69 1.96
C HIS A 46 5.38 -0.82 1.68
N ALA A 47 4.64 -1.25 0.65
CA ALA A 47 4.58 -2.64 0.22
C ALA A 47 5.89 -3.17 -0.37
N GLY A 48 6.83 -2.29 -0.72
CA GLY A 48 8.08 -2.68 -1.40
C GLY A 48 7.88 -3.09 -2.87
N LEU A 49 6.80 -2.62 -3.50
CA LEU A 49 6.38 -2.97 -4.85
C LEU A 49 6.58 -1.80 -5.83
N SER A 50 6.56 -2.11 -7.12
CA SER A 50 6.62 -1.12 -8.19
C SER A 50 5.28 -1.04 -8.93
N SER A 51 4.95 0.11 -9.50
CA SER A 51 3.69 0.31 -10.23
C SER A 51 3.49 -0.61 -11.44
N GLY A 52 4.56 -1.21 -11.95
CA GLY A 52 4.50 -2.21 -13.01
C GLY A 52 4.14 -3.62 -12.55
N ASP A 53 4.20 -3.89 -11.26
CA ASP A 53 3.99 -5.20 -10.66
C ASP A 53 2.56 -5.37 -10.13
N VAL A 54 1.76 -4.30 -10.16
CA VAL A 54 0.44 -4.26 -9.54
C VAL A 54 -0.64 -3.74 -10.50
N THR A 55 -1.88 -4.08 -10.19
CA THR A 55 -3.09 -3.51 -10.79
C THR A 55 -3.87 -2.79 -9.72
N PHE A 56 -4.03 -1.46 -9.85
CA PHE A 56 -4.86 -0.68 -8.94
C PHE A 56 -6.35 -0.90 -9.25
N VAL A 57 -7.12 -1.18 -8.21
CA VAL A 57 -8.57 -1.38 -8.27
C VAL A 57 -9.30 -0.15 -7.76
N LYS A 58 -8.83 0.42 -6.67
CA LYS A 58 -9.43 1.61 -6.04
C LYS A 58 -8.34 2.61 -5.67
N VAL A 59 -8.59 3.87 -5.93
CA VAL A 59 -7.85 4.99 -5.34
C VAL A 59 -8.84 6.12 -5.16
N GLN A 60 -9.26 6.34 -3.95
CA GLN A 60 -10.36 7.25 -3.64
C GLN A 60 -10.03 8.11 -2.43
N LEU A 61 -10.35 9.40 -2.53
CA LEU A 61 -10.33 10.29 -1.36
C LEU A 61 -11.63 10.09 -0.58
N ASP A 62 -11.51 9.72 0.67
CA ASP A 62 -12.62 9.51 1.60
C ASP A 62 -12.42 10.24 2.93
N ARG A 63 -13.30 10.01 3.87
CA ARG A 63 -13.25 10.54 5.22
C ARG A 63 -13.44 9.41 6.22
N ASP A 64 -12.42 9.19 7.00
CA ASP A 64 -12.46 8.33 8.16
C ASP A 64 -12.28 9.16 9.44
N ASP A 65 -13.18 9.02 10.43
CA ASP A 65 -13.20 9.73 11.71
C ASP A 65 -12.97 11.26 11.62
N GLY A 66 -13.51 11.87 10.54
CA GLY A 66 -13.36 13.31 10.28
C GLY A 66 -12.01 13.69 9.64
N ARG A 67 -11.10 12.76 9.48
CA ARG A 67 -9.84 12.89 8.75
C ARG A 67 -10.08 12.58 7.26
N ARG A 68 -9.36 13.24 6.38
CA ARG A 68 -9.35 12.87 4.96
C ARG A 68 -8.27 11.84 4.72
N VAL A 69 -8.64 10.73 4.09
CA VAL A 69 -7.78 9.61 3.76
C VAL A 69 -7.86 9.30 2.27
N TYR A 70 -6.83 8.70 1.72
CA TYR A 70 -6.92 8.00 0.45
C TYR A 70 -6.98 6.51 0.73
N ASP A 71 -8.07 5.88 0.29
CA ASP A 71 -8.14 4.42 0.18
C ASP A 71 -7.41 4.01 -1.10
N VAL A 72 -6.46 3.12 -0.97
CA VAL A 72 -5.65 2.62 -2.09
C VAL A 72 -5.65 1.10 -2.07
N GLU A 73 -6.36 0.50 -3.03
CA GLU A 73 -6.46 -0.95 -3.21
C GLU A 73 -5.75 -1.38 -4.49
N PHE A 74 -4.96 -2.43 -4.42
CA PHE A 74 -4.29 -3.01 -5.57
C PHE A 74 -3.98 -4.49 -5.38
N TYR A 75 -3.81 -5.19 -6.52
CA TYR A 75 -3.43 -6.59 -6.59
C TYR A 75 -2.07 -6.77 -7.26
N THR A 76 -1.32 -7.74 -6.80
CA THR A 76 -0.15 -8.24 -7.51
C THR A 76 -0.52 -9.25 -8.59
N SER A 77 0.42 -9.66 -9.44
CA SER A 77 0.18 -10.64 -10.51
C SER A 77 -0.14 -12.04 -10.00
N ASP A 78 0.17 -12.34 -8.76
CA ASP A 78 -0.13 -13.58 -8.03
C ASP A 78 -1.37 -13.47 -7.15
N TYR A 79 -2.17 -12.41 -7.36
CA TYR A 79 -3.45 -12.16 -6.69
C TYR A 79 -3.34 -11.92 -5.18
N GLN A 80 -2.23 -11.40 -4.72
CA GLN A 80 -2.16 -10.85 -3.38
C GLN A 80 -2.80 -9.46 -3.39
N GLU A 81 -3.80 -9.29 -2.58
CA GLU A 81 -4.52 -8.03 -2.37
C GLU A 81 -3.82 -7.19 -1.32
N TYR A 82 -3.85 -5.88 -1.52
CA TYR A 82 -3.35 -4.89 -0.59
C TYR A 82 -4.33 -3.74 -0.49
N ASP A 83 -4.72 -3.43 0.72
CA ASP A 83 -5.51 -2.27 1.08
C ASP A 83 -4.74 -1.32 1.97
N TYR A 84 -4.81 -0.03 1.66
CA TYR A 84 -4.11 1.02 2.40
C TYR A 84 -5.02 2.20 2.68
N GLU A 85 -4.97 2.70 3.90
CA GLU A 85 -5.40 4.05 4.22
C GLU A 85 -4.21 4.99 4.37
N VAL A 86 -4.21 6.05 3.57
CA VAL A 86 -3.15 7.04 3.53
C VAL A 86 -3.69 8.40 3.93
N ASP A 87 -3.15 9.01 4.99
CA ASP A 87 -3.51 10.37 5.40
C ASP A 87 -3.36 11.35 4.24
N ALA A 88 -4.45 11.96 3.82
CA ALA A 88 -4.51 12.78 2.63
C ALA A 88 -3.70 14.09 2.73
N ALA A 89 -3.40 14.55 3.93
CA ALA A 89 -2.63 15.77 4.13
C ALA A 89 -1.11 15.50 4.20
N THR A 90 -0.72 14.38 4.80
CA THR A 90 0.70 14.10 5.13
C THR A 90 1.31 12.96 4.31
N GLY A 91 0.48 12.08 3.73
CA GLY A 91 0.92 10.86 3.08
C GLY A 91 1.43 9.78 4.04
N LYS A 92 1.07 9.88 5.32
CA LYS A 92 1.38 8.85 6.30
C LYS A 92 0.45 7.66 6.07
N ILE A 93 0.97 6.44 6.11
CA ILE A 93 0.16 5.22 6.18
C ILE A 93 -0.49 5.20 7.56
N LEU A 94 -1.80 5.08 7.61
CA LEU A 94 -2.61 5.02 8.83
C LEU A 94 -2.93 3.58 9.19
N SER A 95 -3.43 2.82 8.20
CA SER A 95 -3.71 1.41 8.30
C SER A 95 -3.32 0.71 7.00
N TYR A 96 -3.13 -0.58 7.04
CA TYR A 96 -2.93 -1.41 5.87
C TYR A 96 -3.25 -2.86 6.17
N ASP A 97 -3.77 -3.52 5.16
CA ASP A 97 -4.08 -4.94 5.15
C ASP A 97 -3.45 -5.56 3.90
N TYR A 98 -3.04 -6.79 3.98
CA TYR A 98 -2.75 -7.59 2.80
C TYR A 98 -3.13 -9.05 3.02
N ASP A 99 -3.74 -9.63 2.00
CA ASP A 99 -4.26 -10.98 2.01
C ASP A 99 -3.70 -11.79 0.83
N ALA A 100 -3.38 -13.03 1.08
CA ALA A 100 -2.96 -14.01 0.08
C ALA A 100 -4.12 -14.94 -0.27
N GLU A 101 -5.21 -14.39 -0.83
CA GLU A 101 -6.45 -15.09 -1.14
C GLU A 101 -6.27 -16.41 -1.92
N HIS A 102 -5.22 -16.51 -2.71
CA HIS A 102 -4.90 -17.69 -3.52
C HIS A 102 -3.57 -18.33 -3.11
N TYR A 103 -3.20 -18.19 -1.83
CA TYR A 103 -2.01 -18.86 -1.33
C TYR A 103 -2.10 -20.37 -1.59
N THR A 104 -1.30 -20.84 -2.51
CA THR A 104 -1.10 -22.28 -2.72
C THR A 104 0.17 -22.66 -1.95
N PRO A 105 0.05 -23.45 -0.85
CA PRO A 105 1.22 -23.94 -0.17
C PRO A 105 2.15 -24.61 -1.17
N PRO A 106 3.47 -24.43 -1.04
CA PRO A 106 4.41 -25.20 -1.85
C PRO A 106 4.06 -26.69 -1.72
N ALA A 107 3.85 -27.36 -2.85
CA ALA A 107 3.48 -28.75 -2.86
C ALA A 107 4.43 -29.53 -1.94
N SER A 108 3.88 -30.15 -0.91
CA SER A 108 4.66 -30.98 0.01
C SER A 108 5.39 -32.05 -0.78
N SER A 109 6.64 -31.79 -1.11
CA SER A 109 7.51 -32.80 -1.63
C SER A 109 7.75 -33.82 -0.53
N ASN A 110 6.93 -34.87 -0.54
CA ASN A 110 7.03 -36.03 0.34
C ASN A 110 6.84 -35.78 1.84
N GLY A 111 5.60 -35.87 2.32
CA GLY A 111 5.18 -36.44 3.61
C GLY A 111 5.96 -36.16 4.92
N ASN A 112 6.88 -35.23 4.95
CA ASN A 112 7.75 -35.00 6.11
C ASN A 112 8.19 -33.53 6.23
N GLN A 113 7.31 -32.58 5.90
CA GLN A 113 7.58 -31.21 6.30
C GLN A 113 7.24 -31.06 7.79
N ASN A 114 8.27 -30.92 8.59
CA ASN A 114 8.08 -30.53 9.98
C ASN A 114 7.52 -29.10 9.99
N ALA A 115 6.46 -28.89 10.76
CA ALA A 115 5.96 -27.56 11.04
C ALA A 115 7.10 -26.66 11.54
N ILE A 116 7.06 -25.40 11.19
CA ILE A 116 7.93 -24.40 11.83
C ILE A 116 7.55 -24.32 13.31
N SER A 117 8.47 -23.93 14.15
CA SER A 117 8.17 -23.78 15.58
C SER A 117 7.40 -22.47 15.81
N GLU A 118 6.61 -22.41 16.87
CA GLU A 118 5.98 -21.18 17.36
C GLU A 118 6.99 -20.02 17.53
N ALA A 119 8.20 -20.33 17.99
CA ALA A 119 9.26 -19.34 18.12
C ALA A 119 9.65 -18.76 16.77
N LYS A 120 9.67 -19.59 15.71
CA LYS A 120 9.93 -19.13 14.35
C LYS A 120 8.79 -18.32 13.78
N ALA A 121 7.53 -18.70 14.01
CA ALA A 121 6.37 -17.93 13.61
C ALA A 121 6.37 -16.53 14.27
N LYS A 122 6.63 -16.46 15.57
CA LYS A 122 6.77 -15.20 16.31
C LYS A 122 7.92 -14.33 15.76
N GLU A 123 9.04 -14.94 15.38
CA GLU A 123 10.17 -14.22 14.74
C GLU A 123 9.75 -13.62 13.39
N ILE A 124 8.99 -14.37 12.59
CA ILE A 124 8.49 -13.91 11.28
C ILE A 124 7.55 -12.70 11.47
N ALA A 125 6.56 -12.82 12.36
CA ALA A 125 5.62 -11.73 12.65
C ALA A 125 6.34 -10.48 13.16
N LEU A 126 7.24 -10.62 14.13
CA LEU A 126 8.01 -9.49 14.67
C LEU A 126 8.94 -8.85 13.63
N GLY A 127 9.37 -9.61 12.63
CA GLY A 127 10.15 -9.10 11.50
C GLY A 127 9.40 -8.06 10.66
N GLN A 128 8.07 -8.09 10.65
CA GLN A 128 7.21 -7.11 9.97
C GLN A 128 7.06 -5.80 10.76
N VAL A 129 7.35 -5.80 12.07
CA VAL A 129 7.16 -4.64 12.95
C VAL A 129 8.51 -4.20 13.54
N PRO A 130 9.29 -3.39 12.81
CA PRO A 130 10.61 -2.96 13.26
C PRO A 130 10.58 -2.29 14.64
N GLY A 131 11.35 -2.83 15.58
CA GLY A 131 11.42 -2.36 16.96
C GLY A 131 10.49 -3.08 17.94
N ALA A 132 9.52 -3.88 17.46
CA ALA A 132 8.73 -4.74 18.34
C ALA A 132 9.56 -5.91 18.88
N ALA A 133 9.19 -6.39 20.06
CA ALA A 133 9.80 -7.51 20.74
C ALA A 133 8.74 -8.56 21.13
N VAL A 134 9.15 -9.75 21.55
CA VAL A 134 8.24 -10.82 21.96
C VAL A 134 7.24 -10.36 23.03
N SER A 135 7.63 -9.42 23.89
CA SER A 135 6.74 -8.83 24.90
C SER A 135 5.59 -8.01 24.32
N ASN A 136 5.66 -7.64 23.04
CA ASN A 136 4.58 -6.93 22.34
C ASN A 136 3.51 -7.86 21.78
N ILE A 137 3.81 -9.16 21.65
CA ILE A 137 2.82 -10.17 21.26
C ILE A 137 1.82 -10.34 22.41
N ARG A 138 0.54 -10.10 22.15
CA ARG A 138 -0.55 -10.19 23.13
C ARG A 138 -1.31 -11.47 23.04
N GLU A 139 -1.55 -11.93 21.82
CA GLU A 139 -2.25 -13.14 21.51
C GLU A 139 -1.37 -13.97 20.58
N PHE A 140 -1.38 -15.28 20.76
CA PHE A 140 -0.70 -16.20 19.86
C PHE A 140 -1.32 -17.57 20.03
N GLU A 141 -1.89 -18.07 18.94
CA GLU A 141 -2.60 -19.33 18.92
C GLU A 141 -2.05 -20.23 17.80
N THR A 142 -2.30 -21.52 17.94
CA THR A 142 -2.01 -22.52 16.92
C THR A 142 -3.35 -23.11 16.51
N ASP A 143 -3.71 -22.92 15.26
CA ASP A 143 -4.98 -23.40 14.71
C ASP A 143 -4.78 -24.35 13.53
N TYR A 144 -5.87 -25.01 13.14
CA TYR A 144 -5.93 -25.88 11.99
C TYR A 144 -7.15 -25.53 11.15
N ASP A 145 -6.93 -24.75 10.10
CA ASP A 145 -7.95 -24.43 9.11
C ASP A 145 -7.85 -25.36 7.91
N ASP A 146 -8.95 -26.04 7.55
CA ASP A 146 -9.04 -27.04 6.46
C ASP A 146 -7.91 -28.08 6.46
N GLY A 147 -7.42 -28.46 7.67
CA GLY A 147 -6.31 -29.41 7.85
C GLY A 147 -4.92 -28.81 7.63
N ARG A 148 -4.81 -27.50 7.51
CA ARG A 148 -3.58 -26.73 7.43
C ARG A 148 -3.23 -26.17 8.81
N LEU A 149 -2.00 -26.35 9.23
CA LEU A 149 -1.50 -25.73 10.46
C LEU A 149 -1.26 -24.25 10.22
N GLU A 150 -1.79 -23.43 11.10
CA GLU A 150 -1.63 -21.99 11.09
C GLU A 150 -1.21 -21.46 12.46
N TYR A 151 -0.47 -20.36 12.45
CA TYR A 151 -0.16 -19.59 13.64
C TYR A 151 -0.79 -18.22 13.49
N GLU A 152 -1.70 -17.93 14.39
CA GLU A 152 -2.39 -16.66 14.45
C GLU A 152 -1.91 -15.85 15.65
N GLY A 153 -1.98 -14.53 15.54
CA GLY A 153 -1.58 -13.71 16.67
C GLY A 153 -1.78 -12.24 16.47
N LYS A 154 -1.51 -11.53 17.56
CA LYS A 154 -1.69 -10.08 17.64
C LYS A 154 -0.46 -9.45 18.28
N ILE A 155 0.06 -8.39 17.65
CA ILE A 155 1.15 -7.57 18.17
C ILE A 155 0.62 -6.18 18.48
N ILE A 156 0.94 -5.64 19.65
CA ILE A 156 0.67 -4.25 20.01
C ILE A 156 1.99 -3.50 20.12
N TYR A 157 2.21 -2.53 19.23
CA TYR A 157 3.43 -1.74 19.24
C TYR A 157 3.22 -0.35 18.62
N GLY A 158 3.72 0.70 19.30
CA GLY A 158 3.71 2.07 18.76
C GLY A 158 2.33 2.67 18.54
N ASN A 159 1.31 2.33 19.32
CA ASN A 159 -0.10 2.71 19.16
C ASN A 159 -0.76 2.08 17.93
N MET A 160 -0.23 0.95 17.48
CA MET A 160 -0.80 0.13 16.42
C MET A 160 -1.06 -1.27 16.94
N GLU A 161 -2.11 -1.87 16.45
CA GLU A 161 -2.40 -3.28 16.53
C GLU A 161 -2.05 -3.92 15.18
N TYR A 162 -1.45 -5.10 15.24
CA TYR A 162 -1.12 -5.89 14.06
C TYR A 162 -1.65 -7.30 14.29
N GLU A 163 -2.56 -7.75 13.45
CA GLU A 163 -3.04 -9.11 13.42
C GLU A 163 -2.36 -9.88 12.28
N PHE A 164 -2.13 -11.17 12.47
CA PHE A 164 -1.44 -11.97 11.47
C PHE A 164 -1.85 -13.42 11.48
N THR A 165 -1.85 -14.05 10.31
CA THR A 165 -1.96 -15.49 10.10
C THR A 165 -0.74 -15.97 9.31
N ILE A 166 -0.04 -16.97 9.84
CA ILE A 166 1.18 -17.54 9.24
C ILE A 166 0.98 -19.03 8.98
N ASP A 167 1.25 -19.47 7.74
CA ASP A 167 1.26 -20.89 7.38
C ASP A 167 2.31 -21.66 8.20
N GLY A 168 1.85 -22.66 8.93
CA GLY A 168 2.64 -23.40 9.90
C GLY A 168 3.73 -24.30 9.30
N TYR A 169 3.76 -24.50 7.99
CA TYR A 169 4.77 -25.31 7.31
C TYR A 169 5.77 -24.47 6.54
N SER A 170 5.30 -23.49 5.76
CA SER A 170 6.14 -22.64 4.94
C SER A 170 6.68 -21.42 5.69
N GLY A 171 5.96 -20.93 6.70
CA GLY A 171 6.22 -19.66 7.35
C GLY A 171 5.80 -18.44 6.52
N ALA A 172 5.05 -18.64 5.44
CA ALA A 172 4.48 -17.54 4.68
C ALA A 172 3.40 -16.84 5.50
N ILE A 173 3.40 -15.52 5.47
CA ILE A 173 2.31 -14.71 6.02
C ILE A 173 1.16 -14.82 5.03
N ARG A 174 0.00 -15.23 5.52
CA ARG A 174 -1.23 -15.39 4.73
C ARG A 174 -2.11 -14.16 4.86
N GLU A 175 -2.23 -13.65 6.05
CA GLU A 175 -3.01 -12.47 6.36
C GLU A 175 -2.18 -11.55 7.26
N TRP A 176 -2.35 -10.28 7.06
CA TRP A 176 -1.71 -9.24 7.85
C TRP A 176 -2.59 -7.99 7.86
N ASP A 177 -3.02 -7.59 9.03
CA ASP A 177 -3.74 -6.35 9.24
C ASP A 177 -2.94 -5.44 10.18
N ALA A 178 -3.00 -4.13 9.97
CA ALA A 178 -2.31 -3.15 10.79
C ALA A 178 -3.14 -1.89 10.92
N GLU A 179 -3.70 -1.67 12.10
CA GLU A 179 -4.58 -0.55 12.38
C GLU A 179 -4.17 0.22 13.65
N PRO A 180 -4.54 1.50 13.78
CA PRO A 180 -4.38 2.24 15.01
C PRO A 180 -5.19 1.61 16.14
N LEU A 181 -4.61 1.55 17.36
CA LEU A 181 -5.38 1.18 18.54
C LEU A 181 -6.49 2.21 18.77
N ASP A 182 -7.70 1.72 18.91
CA ASP A 182 -8.84 2.53 19.36
C ASP A 182 -8.59 3.01 20.82
N ASP A 183 -8.83 4.30 21.06
CA ASP A 183 -8.70 4.95 22.38
C ASP A 183 -9.91 4.66 23.30
#